data_9bf8c3792a2e421e3ad795646d12a7cb
#
_entry.id   9bf8c3792a2e421e3ad795646d12a7cb
#
_cell.length_a   1.000
_cell.length_b   1.000
_cell.length_c   1.000
_cell.angle_alpha   90.00
_cell.angle_beta   90.00
_cell.angle_gamma   90.00
#
_symmetry.space_group_name_H-M   'P 1'
#
loop_
_entity.id
_entity.type
_entity.pdbx_description
1 polymer ?
#
loop_
_entity_poly.entity_id
_entity_poly.type
_entity_poly.pdbx_seq_one_letter_code
_entity_poly.pdbx_strand_id
1 'polypeptide(L)'
;MVSKRQRTEKQRKVKGSKTKKQRKVKSKGKVKQLVLEKKMSDEKIAEKEGEYFSEKDFPIIVKEDTDVYALINGKKKLLGRFRKNVIAKKLTKAAMINLKEAAQKKHSNRGAAAGVIDRKKLASYVKTDNIVGQYKFRIKGYNGEDGKYVNQSISNDAQSNIIGYFDRADRNPGTKNLPCRLTAFNHREMDKFKKVEPFLERIDKLFKKLTPTAHKKQYKRAHKTDFVIKDTAFSTVTINYNWRTALHKDAGDFEEGFGNLIVCEEGEYDGGCTGFPQYGVAFDVRDGDFLAMDVHEWHCNTKILPKSKDYSRLSVVCYLRKNMLRCKGMKPDY
;
A
#
# COMPACT_ATOMS: atom_id res chain seq x y z
N MET A 1 49.73 21.91 -57.83
CA MET A 1 49.83 22.00 -56.37
C MET A 1 48.75 22.92 -55.84
N VAL A 2 47.65 22.41 -55.42
CA VAL A 2 46.56 23.19 -54.85
C VAL A 2 46.61 23.01 -53.33
N SER A 3 46.72 24.17 -52.66
CA SER A 3 47.10 24.40 -51.30
C SER A 3 46.19 23.69 -50.28
N LYS A 4 46.79 23.06 -49.26
CA LYS A 4 46.20 22.42 -48.07
C LYS A 4 45.33 23.35 -47.21
N ARG A 5 45.12 24.62 -47.56
CA ARG A 5 44.36 25.58 -46.76
C ARG A 5 42.85 25.62 -47.04
N GLN A 6 42.35 25.03 -48.11
CA GLN A 6 40.92 25.06 -48.42
C GLN A 6 40.12 23.88 -47.91
N ARG A 7 40.76 22.87 -47.28
CA ARG A 7 40.07 21.70 -46.68
C ARG A 7 39.67 21.87 -45.23
N THR A 8 40.14 22.86 -44.52
CA THR A 8 39.89 23.06 -43.08
C THR A 8 38.69 23.96 -42.78
N GLU A 9 38.22 24.76 -43.72
CA GLU A 9 37.03 25.63 -43.50
C GLU A 9 35.69 24.93 -43.79
N LYS A 10 35.64 23.90 -44.63
CA LYS A 10 34.41 23.13 -44.86
C LYS A 10 34.02 22.14 -43.76
N GLN A 11 34.95 21.80 -42.86
CA GLN A 11 34.66 20.90 -41.74
C GLN A 11 34.23 21.59 -40.44
N ARG A 12 34.28 22.95 -40.40
CA ARG A 12 33.84 23.71 -39.20
C ARG A 12 32.40 24.22 -39.23
N LYS A 13 31.68 24.05 -40.34
CA LYS A 13 30.27 24.54 -40.48
C LYS A 13 29.19 23.47 -40.25
N VAL A 14 29.50 22.26 -39.79
CA VAL A 14 28.49 21.18 -39.52
C VAL A 14 28.46 20.76 -38.05
N LYS A 15 28.94 21.59 -37.12
CA LYS A 15 28.75 21.37 -35.69
C LYS A 15 28.12 22.60 -35.06
N GLY A 16 26.79 22.74 -35.21
CA GLY A 16 26.11 23.85 -34.56
C GLY A 16 24.63 23.93 -34.80
N SER A 17 23.88 22.85 -34.68
CA SER A 17 22.41 22.95 -34.53
C SER A 17 21.91 21.74 -33.76
N LYS A 18 22.30 21.63 -32.51
CA LYS A 18 21.51 20.87 -31.56
C LYS A 18 20.36 21.75 -31.13
N THR A 19 19.24 21.67 -31.83
CA THR A 19 17.95 22.18 -31.37
C THR A 19 17.71 21.70 -29.97
N LYS A 20 17.80 22.60 -28.98
CA LYS A 20 17.25 22.42 -27.64
C LYS A 20 15.75 22.17 -27.84
N LYS A 21 15.33 20.89 -27.82
CA LYS A 21 13.93 20.55 -27.60
C LYS A 21 13.55 21.17 -26.25
N GLN A 22 12.92 22.33 -26.30
CA GLN A 22 12.24 22.91 -25.14
C GLN A 22 11.26 21.85 -24.65
N ARG A 23 11.57 21.23 -23.52
CA ARG A 23 10.59 20.44 -22.77
C ARG A 23 9.47 21.43 -22.43
N LYS A 24 8.34 21.35 -23.15
CA LYS A 24 7.10 21.98 -22.72
C LYS A 24 6.84 21.51 -21.29
N VAL A 25 7.08 22.37 -20.32
CA VAL A 25 6.61 22.19 -18.96
C VAL A 25 5.09 22.22 -19.09
N LYS A 26 4.45 21.04 -19.03
CA LYS A 26 3.00 20.96 -18.92
C LYS A 26 2.64 21.80 -17.70
N SER A 27 1.87 22.88 -17.89
CA SER A 27 1.30 23.65 -16.79
C SER A 27 0.60 22.65 -15.89
N LYS A 28 1.03 22.54 -14.63
CA LYS A 28 0.31 21.73 -13.63
C LYS A 28 -1.05 22.37 -13.49
N GLY A 29 -2.10 21.66 -13.89
CA GLY A 29 -3.48 22.06 -13.63
C GLY A 29 -3.66 22.37 -12.15
N LYS A 30 -4.58 23.27 -11.84
CA LYS A 30 -4.92 23.62 -10.45
C LYS A 30 -5.40 22.36 -9.73
N VAL A 31 -4.79 22.04 -8.57
CA VAL A 31 -5.22 20.90 -7.76
C VAL A 31 -6.67 21.12 -7.32
N LYS A 32 -7.54 20.16 -7.62
CA LYS A 32 -8.95 20.19 -7.23
C LYS A 32 -9.09 19.94 -5.72
N GLN A 33 -10.07 20.56 -5.11
CA GLN A 33 -10.45 20.29 -3.73
C GLN A 33 -11.89 19.83 -3.66
N LEU A 34 -12.13 18.74 -2.94
CA LEU A 34 -13.46 18.24 -2.61
C LEU A 34 -13.62 18.24 -1.09
N VAL A 35 -14.79 18.66 -0.63
CA VAL A 35 -15.18 18.60 0.79
C VAL A 35 -16.46 17.79 0.85
N LEU A 36 -16.44 16.69 1.57
CA LEU A 36 -17.50 15.69 1.58
C LEU A 36 -18.00 15.46 3.01
N GLU A 37 -19.31 15.34 3.14
CA GLU A 37 -19.95 14.90 4.37
C GLU A 37 -20.13 13.38 4.39
N LYS A 38 -20.29 12.80 5.57
CA LYS A 38 -20.62 11.39 5.71
C LYS A 38 -22.05 11.15 5.17
N LYS A 39 -22.19 10.17 4.29
CA LYS A 39 -23.46 9.69 3.76
C LYS A 39 -24.06 8.55 4.59
N MET A 40 -23.25 7.90 5.41
CA MET A 40 -23.65 6.86 6.36
C MET A 40 -23.10 7.20 7.74
N SER A 41 -23.85 6.87 8.80
CA SER A 41 -23.36 6.99 10.17
C SER A 41 -22.21 6.00 10.44
N ASP A 42 -21.48 6.20 11.53
CA ASP A 42 -20.37 5.32 11.89
C ASP A 42 -20.85 3.90 12.25
N GLU A 43 -22.04 3.77 12.80
CA GLU A 43 -22.67 2.49 13.13
C GLU A 43 -23.06 1.73 11.86
N LYS A 44 -23.76 2.38 10.93
CA LYS A 44 -24.19 1.77 9.66
C LYS A 44 -23.06 1.30 8.78
N ILE A 45 -21.96 2.04 8.74
CA ILE A 45 -20.80 1.60 7.94
C ILE A 45 -20.02 0.48 8.66
N ALA A 46 -19.99 0.47 9.99
CA ALA A 46 -19.36 -0.59 10.78
C ALA A 46 -20.06 -1.94 10.60
N GLU A 47 -21.39 -1.98 10.48
CA GLU A 47 -22.17 -3.19 10.18
C GLU A 47 -21.78 -3.83 8.84
N LYS A 48 -21.16 -3.07 7.94
CA LYS A 48 -20.70 -3.51 6.61
C LYS A 48 -19.25 -3.97 6.58
N GLU A 49 -18.59 -4.08 7.72
CA GLU A 49 -17.24 -4.61 7.78
C GLU A 49 -17.13 -5.96 7.07
N GLY A 50 -16.14 -6.12 6.20
CA GLY A 50 -15.95 -7.33 5.41
C GLY A 50 -16.79 -7.41 4.13
N GLU A 51 -17.70 -6.47 3.86
CA GLU A 51 -18.46 -6.41 2.61
C GLU A 51 -17.60 -5.85 1.46
N TYR A 52 -17.99 -6.20 0.22
CA TYR A 52 -17.37 -5.70 -1.00
C TYR A 52 -18.25 -4.66 -1.67
N PHE A 53 -17.71 -3.49 -1.92
CA PHE A 53 -18.37 -2.38 -2.61
C PHE A 53 -17.99 -2.37 -4.10
N SER A 54 -18.96 -2.01 -4.95
CA SER A 54 -18.79 -1.84 -6.39
C SER A 54 -18.53 -0.37 -6.77
N GLU A 55 -18.17 -0.09 -8.01
CA GLU A 55 -18.02 1.30 -8.48
C GLU A 55 -19.33 2.10 -8.40
N LYS A 56 -20.49 1.43 -8.49
CA LYS A 56 -21.81 2.07 -8.37
C LYS A 56 -22.06 2.70 -7.01
N ASP A 57 -21.35 2.23 -5.98
CA ASP A 57 -21.45 2.75 -4.62
C ASP A 57 -20.65 4.06 -4.43
N PHE A 58 -19.86 4.44 -5.45
CA PHE A 58 -19.01 5.64 -5.43
C PHE A 58 -19.43 6.62 -6.54
N PRO A 59 -20.37 7.54 -6.27
CA PRO A 59 -20.77 8.55 -7.25
C PRO A 59 -19.64 9.50 -7.65
N ILE A 60 -18.54 9.54 -6.88
CA ILE A 60 -17.38 10.35 -7.17
C ILE A 60 -16.16 9.43 -7.36
N ILE A 61 -15.65 9.34 -8.60
CA ILE A 61 -14.38 8.68 -8.90
C ILE A 61 -13.34 9.74 -9.22
N VAL A 62 -12.33 9.85 -8.37
CA VAL A 62 -11.22 10.80 -8.52
C VAL A 62 -10.19 10.24 -9.50
N LYS A 63 -9.97 10.95 -10.62
CA LYS A 63 -9.03 10.57 -11.70
C LYS A 63 -7.95 11.62 -12.00
N GLU A 64 -7.90 12.71 -11.26
CA GLU A 64 -6.99 13.83 -11.44
C GLU A 64 -6.43 14.33 -10.10
N ASP A 65 -5.42 15.19 -10.12
CA ASP A 65 -4.80 15.76 -8.92
C ASP A 65 -5.86 16.41 -8.02
N THR A 66 -6.13 15.80 -6.87
CA THR A 66 -7.23 16.21 -5.99
C THR A 66 -6.86 16.03 -4.52
N ASP A 67 -7.27 16.99 -3.70
CA ASP A 67 -7.31 16.89 -2.25
C ASP A 67 -8.76 16.68 -1.81
N VAL A 68 -9.03 15.58 -1.10
CA VAL A 68 -10.36 15.24 -0.58
C VAL A 68 -10.36 15.40 0.93
N TYR A 69 -11.32 16.16 1.44
CA TYR A 69 -11.51 16.41 2.86
C TYR A 69 -12.87 15.85 3.30
N ALA A 70 -12.89 15.23 4.47
CA ALA A 70 -14.11 14.96 5.21
C ALA A 70 -14.50 16.21 6.02
N LEU A 71 -15.79 16.57 6.01
CA LEU A 71 -16.33 17.58 6.90
C LEU A 71 -16.86 16.89 8.18
N ILE A 72 -16.17 17.07 9.29
CA ILE A 72 -16.52 16.47 10.59
C ILE A 72 -16.70 17.60 11.60
N ASN A 73 -17.90 17.74 12.14
CA ASN A 73 -18.26 18.81 13.10
C ASN A 73 -17.83 20.21 12.61
N GLY A 74 -18.11 20.52 11.35
CA GLY A 74 -17.75 21.79 10.71
C GLY A 74 -16.25 21.98 10.40
N LYS A 75 -15.40 21.02 10.73
CA LYS A 75 -13.95 21.08 10.48
C LYS A 75 -13.55 20.16 9.32
N LYS A 76 -12.66 20.66 8.46
CA LYS A 76 -12.09 19.87 7.36
C LYS A 76 -10.98 18.98 7.89
N LYS A 77 -11.13 17.67 7.74
CA LYS A 77 -10.09 16.64 7.97
C LYS A 77 -9.67 16.06 6.65
N LEU A 78 -8.36 16.00 6.36
CA LEU A 78 -7.86 15.39 5.12
C LEU A 78 -8.20 13.91 5.10
N LEU A 79 -8.97 13.47 4.10
CA LEU A 79 -9.32 12.08 3.86
C LEU A 79 -8.33 11.42 2.88
N GLY A 80 -7.99 12.13 1.79
CA GLY A 80 -7.04 11.65 0.80
C GLY A 80 -6.43 12.77 -0.02
N ARG A 81 -5.16 12.61 -0.39
CA ARG A 81 -4.43 13.52 -1.27
C ARG A 81 -3.85 12.74 -2.43
N PHE A 82 -4.43 12.92 -3.59
CA PHE A 82 -4.14 12.16 -4.80
C PHE A 82 -3.34 12.98 -5.81
N ARG A 83 -2.30 12.37 -6.38
CA ARG A 83 -1.45 12.98 -7.42
C ARG A 83 -1.10 11.96 -8.49
N LYS A 84 -1.30 12.35 -9.73
CA LYS A 84 -1.05 11.51 -10.91
C LYS A 84 0.39 11.59 -11.40
N ASN A 85 0.91 10.45 -11.86
CA ASN A 85 2.19 10.35 -12.57
C ASN A 85 3.36 11.04 -11.85
N VAL A 86 3.43 10.91 -10.52
CA VAL A 86 4.46 11.56 -9.69
C VAL A 86 5.63 10.64 -9.36
N ILE A 87 5.52 9.36 -9.70
CA ILE A 87 6.59 8.37 -9.57
C ILE A 87 7.04 7.93 -10.96
N ALA A 88 8.35 7.96 -11.19
CA ALA A 88 8.92 7.60 -12.49
C ALA A 88 8.73 6.12 -12.82
N LYS A 89 8.37 5.79 -14.07
CA LYS A 89 8.14 4.41 -14.55
C LYS A 89 9.28 3.44 -14.24
N LYS A 90 10.54 3.92 -14.24
CA LYS A 90 11.68 3.07 -13.85
C LYS A 90 11.58 2.55 -12.41
N LEU A 91 11.00 3.34 -11.50
CA LEU A 91 10.86 2.97 -10.09
C LEU A 91 9.69 2.00 -9.88
N THR A 92 8.54 2.23 -10.54
CA THR A 92 7.40 1.29 -10.49
C THR A 92 7.75 -0.05 -11.14
N LYS A 93 8.51 -0.02 -12.25
CA LYS A 93 9.01 -1.24 -12.89
C LYS A 93 9.99 -2.01 -11.98
N ALA A 94 10.90 -1.31 -11.29
CA ALA A 94 11.81 -1.96 -10.34
C ALA A 94 11.04 -2.59 -9.17
N ALA A 95 10.01 -1.91 -8.64
CA ALA A 95 9.14 -2.44 -7.61
C ALA A 95 8.38 -3.68 -8.12
N MET A 96 7.79 -3.63 -9.32
CA MET A 96 7.09 -4.76 -9.92
C MET A 96 8.00 -5.99 -10.03
N ILE A 97 9.19 -5.85 -10.63
CA ILE A 97 10.14 -6.95 -10.84
C ILE A 97 10.56 -7.61 -9.51
N ASN A 98 10.80 -6.81 -8.47
CA ASN A 98 11.38 -7.34 -7.23
C ASN A 98 10.33 -7.75 -6.18
N LEU A 99 9.07 -7.33 -6.31
CA LEU A 99 8.03 -7.58 -5.29
C LEU A 99 6.89 -8.49 -5.78
N LYS A 100 6.67 -8.62 -7.09
CA LYS A 100 5.54 -9.38 -7.67
C LYS A 100 5.45 -10.80 -7.13
N GLU A 101 6.55 -11.55 -7.18
CA GLU A 101 6.60 -12.94 -6.70
C GLU A 101 6.22 -13.06 -5.22
N ALA A 102 6.75 -12.16 -4.39
CA ALA A 102 6.43 -12.14 -2.96
C ALA A 102 4.95 -11.79 -2.69
N ALA A 103 4.37 -10.88 -3.48
CA ALA A 103 2.98 -10.46 -3.37
C ALA A 103 1.99 -11.54 -3.87
N GLN A 104 2.40 -12.42 -4.77
CA GLN A 104 1.60 -13.54 -5.28
C GLN A 104 1.43 -14.66 -4.24
N LYS A 105 2.26 -14.71 -3.19
CA LYS A 105 2.13 -15.70 -2.13
C LYS A 105 0.83 -15.48 -1.37
N LYS A 106 0.08 -16.56 -1.15
CA LYS A 106 -1.18 -16.52 -0.41
C LYS A 106 -0.92 -16.45 1.09
N HIS A 107 -1.61 -15.57 1.76
CA HIS A 107 -1.59 -15.43 3.21
C HIS A 107 -3.03 -15.32 3.74
N SER A 108 -3.24 -15.90 4.92
CA SER A 108 -4.55 -15.98 5.59
C SER A 108 -4.67 -15.03 6.80
N ASN A 109 -3.91 -13.94 6.82
CA ASN A 109 -3.79 -13.05 7.98
C ASN A 109 -4.20 -11.59 7.69
N ARG A 110 -5.17 -11.39 6.78
CA ARG A 110 -5.60 -10.04 6.37
C ARG A 110 -6.85 -9.53 7.09
N GLY A 111 -7.32 -10.27 8.10
CA GLY A 111 -8.48 -9.84 8.89
C GLY A 111 -9.68 -9.48 8.02
N ALA A 112 -10.40 -8.45 8.40
CA ALA A 112 -11.60 -7.98 7.71
C ALA A 112 -11.37 -7.60 6.23
N ALA A 113 -10.17 -7.15 5.88
CA ALA A 113 -9.82 -6.85 4.48
C ALA A 113 -9.96 -8.06 3.54
N ALA A 114 -9.91 -9.30 4.08
CA ALA A 114 -10.15 -10.53 3.33
C ALA A 114 -11.64 -10.90 3.19
N GLY A 115 -12.52 -10.09 3.72
CA GLY A 115 -13.97 -10.24 3.62
C GLY A 115 -14.55 -11.28 4.56
N VAL A 116 -15.84 -11.54 4.36
CA VAL A 116 -16.56 -12.61 5.06
C VAL A 116 -15.97 -13.96 4.65
N ILE A 117 -15.79 -14.86 5.61
CA ILE A 117 -15.24 -16.18 5.36
C ILE A 117 -16.19 -16.99 4.46
N ASP A 118 -15.63 -17.60 3.41
CA ASP A 118 -16.39 -18.50 2.56
C ASP A 118 -17.00 -19.64 3.39
N ARG A 119 -18.33 -19.74 3.33
CA ARG A 119 -19.11 -20.77 4.07
C ARG A 119 -18.59 -22.18 3.83
N LYS A 120 -18.08 -22.47 2.63
CA LYS A 120 -17.48 -23.78 2.30
C LYS A 120 -16.24 -24.14 3.10
N LYS A 121 -15.57 -23.13 3.68
CA LYS A 121 -14.41 -23.36 4.56
C LYS A 121 -14.80 -23.65 6.00
N LEU A 122 -16.02 -23.36 6.40
CA LEU A 122 -16.53 -23.58 7.75
C LEU A 122 -17.11 -24.98 7.88
N ALA A 123 -16.85 -25.62 9.03
CA ALA A 123 -17.47 -26.91 9.36
C ALA A 123 -19.01 -26.76 9.44
N SER A 124 -19.73 -27.85 9.11
CA SER A 124 -21.20 -27.87 9.09
C SER A 124 -21.87 -27.47 10.40
N TYR A 125 -21.21 -27.74 11.53
CA TYR A 125 -21.72 -27.40 12.87
C TYR A 125 -21.61 -25.89 13.20
N VAL A 126 -20.86 -25.10 12.42
CA VAL A 126 -20.77 -23.64 12.60
C VAL A 126 -22.03 -23.01 12.03
N LYS A 127 -22.93 -22.62 12.92
CA LYS A 127 -24.25 -22.05 12.55
C LYS A 127 -24.22 -20.57 12.19
N THR A 128 -23.12 -19.87 12.56
CA THR A 128 -23.00 -18.43 12.33
C THR A 128 -22.57 -18.15 10.89
N ASP A 129 -23.39 -17.41 10.17
CA ASP A 129 -23.02 -16.80 8.89
C ASP A 129 -22.36 -15.43 9.14
N ASN A 130 -21.68 -14.87 8.15
CA ASN A 130 -21.03 -13.56 8.21
C ASN A 130 -19.86 -13.43 9.22
N ILE A 131 -19.05 -14.47 9.34
CA ILE A 131 -17.81 -14.37 10.11
C ILE A 131 -16.78 -13.58 9.30
N VAL A 132 -16.42 -12.40 9.80
CA VAL A 132 -15.48 -11.51 9.12
C VAL A 132 -14.05 -11.82 9.53
N GLY A 133 -13.15 -11.89 8.57
CA GLY A 133 -11.71 -11.96 8.75
C GLY A 133 -11.19 -13.29 9.22
N GLN A 134 -11.48 -13.74 10.44
CA GLN A 134 -10.92 -14.95 11.00
C GLN A 134 -11.88 -15.66 11.97
N TYR A 135 -12.10 -16.96 11.76
CA TYR A 135 -12.79 -17.84 12.70
C TYR A 135 -11.77 -18.66 13.47
N LYS A 136 -11.79 -18.56 14.80
CA LYS A 136 -10.88 -19.30 15.71
C LYS A 136 -11.66 -20.40 16.41
N PHE A 137 -11.07 -21.58 16.49
CA PHE A 137 -11.65 -22.72 17.20
C PHE A 137 -10.55 -23.58 17.84
N ARG A 138 -10.95 -24.49 18.72
CA ARG A 138 -10.04 -25.43 19.35
C ARG A 138 -10.36 -26.85 18.90
N ILE A 139 -9.33 -27.61 18.56
CA ILE A 139 -9.43 -29.04 18.29
C ILE A 139 -8.56 -29.81 19.30
N LYS A 140 -8.93 -31.05 19.61
CA LYS A 140 -8.04 -31.96 20.34
C LYS A 140 -6.80 -32.22 19.50
N GLY A 141 -5.61 -32.11 20.09
CA GLY A 141 -4.35 -32.38 19.42
C GLY A 141 -4.29 -33.82 18.89
N TYR A 142 -3.75 -33.97 17.68
CA TYR A 142 -3.77 -35.24 16.94
C TYR A 142 -2.70 -36.25 17.37
N ASN A 143 -1.78 -35.89 18.26
CA ASN A 143 -0.66 -36.75 18.69
C ASN A 143 -0.85 -37.30 20.09
N GLY A 144 -1.86 -38.11 20.33
CA GLY A 144 -1.91 -39.07 21.46
C GLY A 144 -1.44 -38.63 22.85
N GLU A 145 -0.96 -37.42 23.03
CA GLU A 145 -0.57 -36.83 24.29
C GLU A 145 -1.76 -36.13 24.92
N ASP A 146 -2.11 -36.61 26.06
CA ASP A 146 -3.22 -36.25 26.92
C ASP A 146 -3.76 -34.84 26.78
N GLY A 147 -4.99 -34.73 26.21
CA GLY A 147 -5.92 -33.66 26.52
C GLY A 147 -5.57 -32.24 26.01
N LYS A 148 -4.46 -32.02 25.34
CA LYS A 148 -4.06 -30.68 24.86
C LYS A 148 -4.89 -30.25 23.66
N TYR A 149 -5.63 -29.15 23.82
CA TYR A 149 -6.34 -28.49 22.72
C TYR A 149 -5.39 -27.58 21.92
N VAL A 150 -5.42 -27.71 20.60
CA VAL A 150 -4.68 -26.85 19.68
C VAL A 150 -5.61 -25.76 19.13
N ASN A 151 -5.17 -24.52 19.20
CA ASN A 151 -5.89 -23.40 18.61
C ASN A 151 -5.72 -23.44 17.09
N GLN A 152 -6.82 -23.50 16.36
CA GLN A 152 -6.88 -23.44 14.91
C GLN A 152 -7.60 -22.17 14.45
N SER A 153 -7.37 -21.77 13.23
CA SER A 153 -8.08 -20.64 12.63
C SER A 153 -8.31 -20.85 11.14
N ILE A 154 -9.47 -20.41 10.68
CA ILE A 154 -9.85 -20.35 9.28
C ILE A 154 -9.99 -18.89 8.89
N SER A 155 -9.53 -18.55 7.69
CA SER A 155 -9.70 -17.23 7.05
C SER A 155 -9.64 -17.37 5.54
N ASN A 156 -10.00 -16.30 4.84
CA ASN A 156 -9.79 -16.24 3.39
C ASN A 156 -8.33 -15.99 3.06
N ASP A 157 -7.85 -16.62 1.98
CA ASP A 157 -6.54 -16.36 1.44
C ASP A 157 -6.52 -15.06 0.65
N ALA A 158 -5.42 -14.34 0.75
CA ALA A 158 -5.14 -13.13 -0.01
C ALA A 158 -3.77 -13.20 -0.64
N GLN A 159 -3.64 -12.80 -1.89
CA GLN A 159 -2.35 -12.58 -2.53
C GLN A 159 -1.77 -11.26 -2.03
N SER A 160 -1.09 -11.35 -0.91
CA SER A 160 -0.62 -10.20 -0.15
C SER A 160 0.56 -10.59 0.73
N ASN A 161 1.52 -9.68 0.92
CA ASN A 161 2.65 -9.87 1.80
C ASN A 161 3.03 -8.57 2.50
N ILE A 162 3.94 -8.65 3.46
CA ILE A 162 4.55 -7.48 4.11
C ILE A 162 6.06 -7.50 3.92
N ILE A 163 6.66 -6.34 3.76
CA ILE A 163 8.10 -6.12 3.68
C ILE A 163 8.53 -5.05 4.69
N GLY A 164 9.83 -5.00 5.01
CA GLY A 164 10.37 -4.13 6.06
C GLY A 164 10.34 -4.81 7.43
N TYR A 165 9.83 -4.13 8.43
CA TYR A 165 9.76 -4.59 9.82
C TYR A 165 8.33 -4.76 10.30
N PHE A 166 8.13 -5.60 11.33
CA PHE A 166 6.81 -5.87 11.87
C PHE A 166 6.82 -6.00 13.40
N ASP A 167 5.78 -5.52 14.07
CA ASP A 167 5.62 -5.43 15.52
C ASP A 167 5.14 -6.73 16.18
N ARG A 168 5.66 -7.87 15.74
CA ARG A 168 5.43 -9.19 16.34
C ARG A 168 6.75 -9.90 16.54
N ALA A 169 6.89 -10.58 17.67
CA ALA A 169 8.02 -11.45 17.91
C ALA A 169 8.17 -12.51 16.81
N ASP A 170 9.41 -12.81 16.45
CA ASP A 170 9.71 -13.98 15.66
C ASP A 170 9.61 -15.22 16.57
N ARG A 171 8.88 -16.23 16.13
CA ARG A 171 8.71 -17.48 16.83
C ARG A 171 9.53 -18.62 16.24
N ASN A 172 10.40 -18.33 15.29
CA ASN A 172 11.26 -19.34 14.68
C ASN A 172 12.32 -19.80 15.68
N PRO A 173 12.57 -21.11 15.78
CA PRO A 173 13.68 -21.64 16.60
C PRO A 173 15.01 -20.96 16.19
N GLY A 174 15.81 -20.55 17.18
CA GLY A 174 17.12 -19.94 16.95
C GLY A 174 17.12 -18.43 16.75
N THR A 175 15.96 -17.77 16.64
CA THR A 175 15.88 -16.31 16.62
C THR A 175 15.77 -15.74 18.03
N LYS A 176 16.35 -14.53 18.24
CA LYS A 176 16.10 -13.80 19.49
C LYS A 176 14.61 -13.43 19.57
N ASN A 177 14.02 -13.63 20.73
CA ASN A 177 12.61 -13.35 20.99
C ASN A 177 12.36 -11.83 21.15
N LEU A 178 12.67 -11.04 20.12
CA LEU A 178 12.43 -9.61 20.09
C LEU A 178 10.92 -9.33 19.82
N PRO A 179 10.34 -8.30 20.43
CA PRO A 179 8.93 -7.92 20.19
C PRO A 179 8.68 -7.38 18.78
N CYS A 180 9.72 -7.05 18.01
CA CYS A 180 9.68 -6.71 16.60
C CYS A 180 10.66 -7.56 15.81
N ARG A 181 10.41 -7.72 14.55
CA ARG A 181 11.24 -8.53 13.66
C ARG A 181 11.35 -7.97 12.24
N LEU A 182 12.37 -8.38 11.56
CA LEU A 182 12.45 -8.30 10.11
C LEU A 182 11.35 -9.19 9.50
N THR A 183 10.72 -8.74 8.43
CA THR A 183 9.74 -9.59 7.74
C THR A 183 10.43 -10.76 7.05
N ALA A 184 9.70 -11.85 6.82
CA ALA A 184 10.24 -13.03 6.13
C ALA A 184 10.76 -12.72 4.72
N PHE A 185 10.17 -11.73 4.03
CA PHE A 185 10.67 -11.26 2.75
C PHE A 185 12.07 -10.63 2.91
N ASN A 186 12.21 -9.68 3.81
CA ASN A 186 13.50 -9.00 4.00
C ASN A 186 14.60 -9.96 4.46
N HIS A 187 14.24 -10.93 5.30
CA HIS A 187 15.20 -11.95 5.76
C HIS A 187 15.72 -12.84 4.62
N ARG A 188 14.86 -13.20 3.66
CA ARG A 188 15.20 -14.12 2.56
C ARG A 188 15.66 -13.43 1.28
N GLU A 189 15.20 -12.21 1.03
CA GLU A 189 15.28 -11.50 -0.25
C GLU A 189 15.84 -10.08 -0.08
N MET A 190 16.81 -9.92 0.81
CA MET A 190 17.38 -8.59 1.13
C MET A 190 17.88 -7.85 -0.12
N ASP A 191 18.46 -8.55 -1.09
CA ASP A 191 18.91 -7.94 -2.34
C ASP A 191 17.79 -7.38 -3.20
N LYS A 192 16.64 -8.07 -3.23
CA LYS A 192 15.43 -7.55 -3.89
C LYS A 192 14.91 -6.33 -3.13
N PHE A 193 14.93 -6.37 -1.79
CA PHE A 193 14.52 -5.24 -0.96
C PHE A 193 15.37 -3.99 -1.22
N LYS A 194 16.71 -4.11 -1.21
CA LYS A 194 17.65 -3.01 -1.52
C LYS A 194 17.38 -2.37 -2.89
N LYS A 195 16.99 -3.17 -3.90
CA LYS A 195 16.62 -2.65 -5.24
C LYS A 195 15.32 -1.85 -5.22
N VAL A 196 14.47 -2.02 -4.22
CA VAL A 196 13.19 -1.30 -4.05
C VAL A 196 13.35 -0.06 -3.16
N GLU A 197 14.39 0.04 -2.34
CA GLU A 197 14.61 1.20 -1.46
C GLU A 197 14.49 2.56 -2.17
N PRO A 198 15.05 2.80 -3.37
CA PRO A 198 14.89 4.09 -4.06
C PRO A 198 13.43 4.42 -4.40
N PHE A 199 12.59 3.41 -4.60
CA PHE A 199 11.15 3.58 -4.79
C PHE A 199 10.47 4.00 -3.47
N LEU A 200 10.80 3.35 -2.36
CA LEU A 200 10.28 3.67 -1.03
C LEU A 200 10.71 5.08 -0.57
N GLU A 201 11.97 5.45 -0.80
CA GLU A 201 12.47 6.82 -0.56
C GLU A 201 11.72 7.87 -1.39
N ARG A 202 11.37 7.54 -2.64
CA ARG A 202 10.57 8.45 -3.48
C ARG A 202 9.17 8.65 -2.91
N ILE A 203 8.56 7.60 -2.38
CA ILE A 203 7.25 7.66 -1.71
C ILE A 203 7.33 8.55 -0.47
N ASP A 204 8.35 8.37 0.37
CA ASP A 204 8.57 9.21 1.55
C ASP A 204 8.74 10.69 1.20
N LYS A 205 9.52 11.00 0.18
CA LYS A 205 9.69 12.38 -0.32
C LYS A 205 8.38 13.00 -0.79
N LEU A 206 7.47 12.20 -1.37
CA LEU A 206 6.13 12.65 -1.75
C LEU A 206 5.26 12.84 -0.52
N PHE A 207 5.27 11.93 0.43
CA PHE A 207 4.57 12.03 1.70
C PHE A 207 4.97 13.31 2.45
N LYS A 208 6.30 13.54 2.60
CA LYS A 208 6.84 14.76 3.20
C LYS A 208 6.37 16.03 2.49
N LYS A 209 6.41 16.04 1.16
CA LYS A 209 6.02 17.21 0.35
C LYS A 209 4.53 17.51 0.43
N LEU A 210 3.70 16.46 0.38
CA LEU A 210 2.25 16.61 0.21
C LEU A 210 1.51 16.71 1.55
N THR A 211 1.97 16.01 2.58
CA THR A 211 1.38 16.00 3.92
C THR A 211 2.44 16.26 5.01
N PRO A 212 3.11 17.42 5.02
CA PRO A 212 4.30 17.67 5.84
C PRO A 212 4.05 17.49 7.34
N THR A 213 2.88 17.88 7.84
CA THR A 213 2.54 17.75 9.27
C THR A 213 2.43 16.30 9.69
N ALA A 214 1.69 15.48 8.95
CA ALA A 214 1.56 14.03 9.23
C ALA A 214 2.92 13.32 9.06
N HIS A 215 3.66 13.62 7.98
CA HIS A 215 4.99 13.08 7.77
C HIS A 215 5.93 13.40 8.94
N LYS A 216 5.98 14.66 9.40
CA LYS A 216 6.85 15.06 10.53
C LYS A 216 6.55 14.27 11.80
N LYS A 217 5.28 14.06 12.13
CA LYS A 217 4.85 13.27 13.30
C LYS A 217 5.25 11.81 13.14
N GLN A 218 4.94 11.22 12.00
CA GLN A 218 5.23 9.81 11.69
C GLN A 218 6.74 9.55 11.63
N TYR A 219 7.51 10.41 10.97
CA TYR A 219 8.97 10.33 10.90
C TYR A 219 9.62 10.39 12.29
N LYS A 220 9.24 11.40 13.10
CA LYS A 220 9.72 11.53 14.49
C LYS A 220 9.38 10.28 15.33
N ARG A 221 8.24 9.66 15.08
CA ARG A 221 7.81 8.44 15.79
C ARG A 221 8.61 7.24 15.31
N ALA A 222 8.76 7.06 14.00
CA ALA A 222 9.48 5.95 13.37
C ALA A 222 10.94 5.90 13.84
N HIS A 223 11.63 7.03 13.83
CA HIS A 223 13.04 7.14 14.21
C HIS A 223 13.33 7.14 15.73
N LYS A 224 12.34 6.72 16.54
CA LYS A 224 12.59 6.35 17.95
C LYS A 224 13.10 4.91 18.11
N THR A 225 13.17 4.14 17.03
CA THR A 225 13.66 2.77 16.98
C THR A 225 14.49 2.57 15.72
N ASP A 226 15.33 1.54 15.72
CA ASP A 226 16.09 1.13 14.52
C ASP A 226 15.24 0.25 13.57
N PHE A 227 13.99 -0.09 13.95
CA PHE A 227 13.04 -0.86 13.14
C PHE A 227 12.27 0.05 12.17
N VAL A 228 12.99 0.79 11.37
CA VAL A 228 12.48 1.73 10.37
C VAL A 228 13.17 1.47 9.03
N ILE A 229 12.44 1.63 7.94
CA ILE A 229 12.98 1.46 6.60
C ILE A 229 13.87 2.67 6.28
N LYS A 230 15.19 2.48 6.46
CA LYS A 230 16.21 3.51 6.18
C LYS A 230 15.79 4.90 6.70
N ASP A 231 15.91 5.94 5.87
CA ASP A 231 15.59 7.34 6.22
C ASP A 231 14.12 7.71 5.94
N THR A 232 13.21 6.74 5.94
CA THR A 232 11.78 6.99 5.66
C THR A 232 10.95 7.12 6.95
N ALA A 233 9.71 7.56 6.82
CA ALA A 233 8.73 7.54 7.91
C ALA A 233 8.02 6.18 8.06
N PHE A 234 8.53 5.11 7.43
CA PHE A 234 7.84 3.82 7.33
C PHE A 234 8.60 2.72 8.08
N SER A 235 7.87 1.86 8.77
CA SER A 235 8.41 0.59 9.30
C SER A 235 8.03 -0.58 8.41
N THR A 236 6.88 -0.53 7.78
CA THR A 236 6.25 -1.66 7.11
C THR A 236 5.64 -1.22 5.79
N VAL A 237 5.68 -2.11 4.82
CA VAL A 237 5.00 -1.95 3.54
C VAL A 237 4.16 -3.19 3.27
N THR A 238 2.88 -3.00 2.99
CA THR A 238 2.01 -4.05 2.47
C THR A 238 2.06 -4.05 0.95
N ILE A 239 2.23 -5.22 0.36
CA ILE A 239 2.20 -5.45 -1.09
C ILE A 239 1.07 -6.42 -1.41
N ASN A 240 0.16 -6.04 -2.32
CA ASN A 240 -0.97 -6.87 -2.73
C ASN A 240 -0.93 -7.06 -4.25
N TYR A 241 -1.15 -8.31 -4.71
CA TYR A 241 -1.14 -8.65 -6.13
C TYR A 241 -2.53 -9.04 -6.61
N ASN A 242 -3.07 -8.29 -7.58
CA ASN A 242 -4.39 -8.53 -8.19
C ASN A 242 -5.50 -8.82 -7.16
N TRP A 243 -5.38 -8.25 -5.96
CA TRP A 243 -6.26 -8.56 -4.86
C TRP A 243 -7.19 -7.38 -4.52
N ARG A 244 -8.47 -7.69 -4.32
CA ARG A 244 -9.52 -6.78 -3.89
C ARG A 244 -9.69 -6.84 -2.38
N THR A 245 -9.60 -5.71 -1.68
CA THR A 245 -9.91 -5.65 -0.26
C THR A 245 -11.39 -5.37 -0.01
N ALA A 246 -11.98 -6.07 0.95
CA ALA A 246 -13.29 -5.75 1.50
C ALA A 246 -13.21 -4.52 2.42
N LEU A 247 -14.35 -4.03 2.89
CA LEU A 247 -14.43 -2.89 3.81
C LEU A 247 -13.73 -3.19 5.14
N HIS A 248 -12.79 -2.34 5.52
CA HIS A 248 -12.02 -2.45 6.75
C HIS A 248 -11.42 -1.11 7.19
N LYS A 249 -10.87 -1.08 8.39
CA LYS A 249 -9.95 -0.04 8.89
C LYS A 249 -8.61 -0.67 9.23
N ASP A 250 -7.52 0.08 9.09
CA ASP A 250 -6.19 -0.38 9.49
C ASP A 250 -5.96 -0.14 10.98
N ALA A 251 -6.17 -1.19 11.79
CA ALA A 251 -6.15 -1.08 13.25
C ALA A 251 -4.74 -1.01 13.89
N GLY A 252 -3.69 -1.31 13.14
CA GLY A 252 -2.33 -1.41 13.67
C GLY A 252 -1.41 -0.25 13.32
N ASP A 253 -1.89 0.72 12.56
CA ASP A 253 -1.11 1.82 12.05
C ASP A 253 -1.05 3.00 13.03
N PHE A 254 -0.04 3.84 12.88
CA PHE A 254 0.14 5.01 13.72
C PHE A 254 -0.99 6.02 13.48
N GLU A 255 -1.74 6.37 14.52
CA GLU A 255 -3.01 7.11 14.45
C GLU A 255 -2.89 8.51 13.82
N GLU A 256 -1.76 9.22 14.04
CA GLU A 256 -1.51 10.54 13.46
C GLU A 256 -0.83 10.47 12.09
N GLY A 257 -0.63 9.24 11.56
CA GLY A 257 0.00 8.96 10.27
C GLY A 257 -1.00 8.82 9.14
N PHE A 258 -0.46 8.48 7.96
CA PHE A 258 -1.22 8.19 6.75
C PHE A 258 -0.70 6.90 6.11
N GLY A 259 -1.60 6.15 5.49
CA GLY A 259 -1.24 5.14 4.51
C GLY A 259 -0.84 5.82 3.20
N ASN A 260 0.27 5.37 2.60
CA ASN A 260 0.76 5.92 1.33
C ASN A 260 0.67 4.82 0.28
N LEU A 261 -0.35 4.91 -0.58
CA LEU A 261 -0.65 3.91 -1.60
C LEU A 261 -0.09 4.34 -2.96
N ILE A 262 0.60 3.39 -3.58
CA ILE A 262 1.07 3.45 -4.96
C ILE A 262 0.61 2.19 -5.68
N VAL A 263 0.37 2.31 -6.98
CA VAL A 263 0.11 1.17 -7.85
C VAL A 263 1.24 1.06 -8.88
N CYS A 264 1.73 -0.17 -9.06
CA CYS A 264 2.58 -0.57 -10.17
C CYS A 264 1.77 -1.53 -11.04
N GLU A 265 1.75 -1.34 -12.36
CA GLU A 265 0.92 -2.16 -13.23
C GLU A 265 1.57 -2.52 -14.56
N GLU A 266 1.13 -3.66 -15.09
CA GLU A 266 1.41 -4.17 -16.43
C GLU A 266 0.07 -4.63 -17.04
N GLY A 267 -0.10 -4.46 -18.35
CA GLY A 267 -1.36 -4.77 -19.03
C GLY A 267 -2.50 -3.80 -18.69
N GLU A 268 -3.72 -4.17 -19.05
CA GLU A 268 -4.90 -3.31 -18.93
C GLU A 268 -5.99 -3.95 -18.07
N TYR A 269 -6.62 -3.15 -17.23
CA TYR A 269 -7.78 -3.50 -16.41
C TYR A 269 -8.60 -2.26 -16.06
N ASP A 270 -9.87 -2.46 -15.73
CA ASP A 270 -10.73 -1.45 -15.11
C ASP A 270 -10.92 -1.73 -13.61
N GLY A 271 -11.48 -0.77 -12.89
CA GLY A 271 -11.73 -0.90 -11.46
C GLY A 271 -10.48 -0.89 -10.60
N GLY A 272 -10.53 -1.57 -9.46
CA GLY A 272 -9.45 -1.57 -8.47
C GLY A 272 -9.29 -0.22 -7.76
N CYS A 273 -10.28 0.67 -7.85
CA CYS A 273 -10.30 1.96 -7.17
C CYS A 273 -10.27 1.78 -5.66
N THR A 274 -9.56 2.66 -4.96
CA THR A 274 -9.56 2.71 -3.50
C THR A 274 -10.65 3.64 -3.03
N GLY A 275 -11.66 3.10 -2.35
CA GLY A 275 -12.89 3.81 -2.02
C GLY A 275 -13.12 3.99 -0.53
N PHE A 276 -13.80 5.09 -0.19
CA PHE A 276 -14.33 5.44 1.12
C PHE A 276 -15.87 5.48 1.03
N PRO A 277 -16.55 4.33 1.23
CA PRO A 277 -18.01 4.24 1.00
C PRO A 277 -18.80 5.21 1.85
N GLN A 278 -18.37 5.48 3.07
CA GLN A 278 -19.01 6.40 3.98
C GLN A 278 -19.11 7.83 3.42
N TYR A 279 -18.22 8.19 2.50
CA TYR A 279 -18.19 9.51 1.84
C TYR A 279 -18.60 9.44 0.36
N GLY A 280 -18.82 8.24 -0.19
CA GLY A 280 -19.20 8.03 -1.58
C GLY A 280 -18.13 8.45 -2.58
N VAL A 281 -16.85 8.34 -2.22
CA VAL A 281 -15.72 8.71 -3.06
C VAL A 281 -14.73 7.55 -3.21
N ALA A 282 -14.18 7.38 -4.42
CA ALA A 282 -13.10 6.46 -4.68
C ALA A 282 -12.00 7.13 -5.54
N PHE A 283 -10.80 6.63 -5.44
CA PHE A 283 -9.61 7.10 -6.16
C PHE A 283 -9.17 6.03 -7.17
N ASP A 284 -9.10 6.41 -8.43
CA ASP A 284 -8.59 5.56 -9.52
C ASP A 284 -7.05 5.67 -9.58
N VAL A 285 -6.39 4.96 -8.66
CA VAL A 285 -4.93 4.97 -8.53
C VAL A 285 -4.32 4.02 -9.55
N ARG A 286 -3.51 4.57 -10.47
CA ARG A 286 -2.85 3.85 -11.58
C ARG A 286 -1.32 3.90 -11.44
N ASP A 287 -0.62 3.27 -12.40
CA ASP A 287 0.85 3.19 -12.38
C ASP A 287 1.52 4.55 -12.19
N GLY A 288 2.34 4.65 -11.15
CA GLY A 288 3.08 5.88 -10.84
C GLY A 288 2.27 6.98 -10.16
N ASP A 289 0.99 6.78 -9.88
CA ASP A 289 0.17 7.67 -9.07
C ASP A 289 0.51 7.51 -7.58
N PHE A 290 0.16 8.52 -6.79
CA PHE A 290 0.37 8.54 -5.35
C PHE A 290 -0.90 8.96 -4.63
N LEU A 291 -1.30 8.20 -3.62
CA LEU A 291 -2.40 8.53 -2.73
C LEU A 291 -1.92 8.45 -1.27
N ALA A 292 -1.83 9.60 -0.59
CA ALA A 292 -1.81 9.62 0.87
C ALA A 292 -3.25 9.61 1.38
N MET A 293 -3.59 8.67 2.26
CA MET A 293 -4.97 8.49 2.73
C MET A 293 -5.04 8.20 4.23
N ASP A 294 -6.14 8.64 4.85
CA ASP A 294 -6.46 8.30 6.22
C ASP A 294 -6.99 6.86 6.28
N VAL A 295 -6.10 5.91 6.60
CA VAL A 295 -6.42 4.49 6.69
C VAL A 295 -7.25 4.12 7.93
N HIS A 296 -7.49 5.05 8.84
CA HIS A 296 -8.35 4.89 10.03
C HIS A 296 -9.83 5.11 9.69
N GLU A 297 -10.13 5.68 8.52
CA GLU A 297 -11.49 5.72 7.96
C GLU A 297 -11.79 4.41 7.23
N TRP A 298 -13.07 4.03 7.16
CA TRP A 298 -13.53 2.83 6.46
C TRP A 298 -13.19 2.90 4.98
N HIS A 299 -12.43 1.91 4.49
CA HIS A 299 -11.99 1.88 3.09
C HIS A 299 -11.99 0.46 2.50
N CYS A 300 -12.03 0.38 1.18
CA CYS A 300 -12.03 -0.87 0.43
C CYS A 300 -11.50 -0.66 -0.98
N ASN A 301 -11.40 -1.76 -1.76
CA ASN A 301 -11.17 -1.65 -3.21
C ASN A 301 -12.38 -2.15 -4.01
N THR A 302 -12.67 -1.47 -5.13
CA THR A 302 -13.64 -1.96 -6.10
C THR A 302 -13.08 -3.18 -6.85
N LYS A 303 -13.94 -3.93 -7.54
CA LYS A 303 -13.54 -5.11 -8.31
C LYS A 303 -12.54 -4.71 -9.40
N ILE A 304 -11.50 -5.54 -9.58
CA ILE A 304 -10.57 -5.43 -10.71
C ILE A 304 -11.19 -6.22 -11.87
N LEU A 305 -11.29 -5.59 -13.04
CA LEU A 305 -11.88 -6.15 -14.25
C LEU A 305 -10.80 -6.25 -15.33
N PRO A 306 -10.18 -7.43 -15.52
CA PRO A 306 -9.14 -7.63 -16.52
C PRO A 306 -9.60 -7.27 -17.93
N LYS A 307 -8.78 -6.55 -18.70
CA LYS A 307 -8.94 -6.30 -20.14
C LYS A 307 -7.89 -7.04 -20.97
N SER A 308 -6.71 -7.29 -20.40
CA SER A 308 -5.68 -8.12 -21.01
C SER A 308 -5.45 -9.39 -20.19
N LYS A 309 -5.00 -10.47 -20.83
CA LYS A 309 -4.66 -11.75 -20.17
C LYS A 309 -3.52 -11.59 -19.17
N ASP A 310 -2.56 -10.75 -19.49
CA ASP A 310 -1.30 -10.58 -18.75
C ASP A 310 -1.33 -9.38 -17.81
N TYR A 311 -2.53 -8.93 -17.38
CA TYR A 311 -2.59 -7.81 -16.45
C TYR A 311 -1.97 -8.17 -15.09
N SER A 312 -1.28 -7.22 -14.53
CA SER A 312 -0.71 -7.30 -13.19
C SER A 312 -0.89 -5.97 -12.49
N ARG A 313 -1.52 -5.99 -11.32
CA ARG A 313 -1.67 -4.85 -10.44
C ARG A 313 -1.03 -5.15 -9.11
N LEU A 314 0.08 -4.49 -8.83
CA LEU A 314 0.76 -4.53 -7.55
C LEU A 314 0.45 -3.23 -6.80
N SER A 315 -0.37 -3.30 -5.74
CA SER A 315 -0.53 -2.16 -4.84
C SER A 315 0.49 -2.23 -3.70
N VAL A 316 1.08 -1.09 -3.40
CA VAL A 316 2.14 -0.93 -2.39
C VAL A 316 1.67 0.14 -1.41
N VAL A 317 1.48 -0.23 -0.15
CA VAL A 317 1.04 0.67 0.92
C VAL A 317 2.14 0.81 1.95
N CYS A 318 2.70 2.02 2.10
CA CYS A 318 3.76 2.32 3.05
C CYS A 318 3.18 3.00 4.30
N TYR A 319 3.51 2.51 5.49
CA TYR A 319 2.96 2.98 6.75
C TYR A 319 3.91 2.75 7.94
N LEU A 320 3.55 3.27 9.10
CA LEU A 320 4.23 3.04 10.37
C LEU A 320 3.32 2.23 11.30
N ARG A 321 3.82 1.10 11.80
CA ARG A 321 3.15 0.32 12.85
C ARG A 321 3.28 1.00 14.21
N LYS A 322 2.14 1.22 14.90
CA LYS A 322 2.11 1.94 16.20
C LYS A 322 2.94 1.29 17.29
N ASN A 323 3.03 -0.03 17.28
CA ASN A 323 3.70 -0.80 18.33
C ASN A 323 5.22 -0.96 18.13
N MET A 324 5.80 -0.40 17.05
CA MET A 324 7.26 -0.47 16.82
C MET A 324 8.07 0.10 17.98
N LEU A 325 7.52 1.02 18.77
CA LEU A 325 8.20 1.56 19.97
C LEU A 325 8.51 0.51 21.06
N ARG A 326 7.90 -0.68 21.02
CA ARG A 326 8.26 -1.79 21.91
C ARG A 326 9.71 -2.22 21.71
N CYS A 327 10.31 -1.88 20.58
CA CYS A 327 11.68 -2.22 20.22
C CYS A 327 12.65 -1.05 20.34
N LYS A 328 12.27 0.01 21.07
CA LYS A 328 13.18 1.13 21.34
C LYS A 328 14.43 0.62 22.09
N GLY A 329 15.61 1.00 21.60
CA GLY A 329 16.90 0.58 22.17
C GLY A 329 17.34 -0.84 21.76
N MET A 330 16.54 -1.54 20.95
CA MET A 330 16.90 -2.86 20.40
C MET A 330 17.40 -2.67 18.98
N LYS A 331 18.31 -3.56 18.53
CA LYS A 331 18.79 -3.61 17.15
C LYS A 331 18.07 -4.72 16.38
N PRO A 332 17.67 -4.49 15.11
CA PRO A 332 17.23 -5.59 14.26
C PRO A 332 18.40 -6.59 14.10
N ASP A 333 18.10 -7.88 14.28
CA ASP A 333 19.05 -8.94 13.90
C ASP A 333 18.96 -9.14 12.39
N TYR A 334 20.06 -8.92 11.68
CA TYR A 334 20.22 -9.14 10.23
C TYR A 334 20.90 -10.48 9.97
#